data_b25d27ff7cb896da4db40f09a03fc387
#
_entry.id   b25d27ff7cb896da4db40f09a03fc387
#
_cell.length_a   1.000
_cell.length_b   1.000
_cell.length_c   1.000
_cell.angle_alpha   90.00
_cell.angle_beta   90.00
_cell.angle_gamma   90.00
#
_symmetry.space_group_name_H-M   'P 1'
#
loop_
_entity.id
_entity.type
_entity.pdbx_description
1 polymer ?
#
loop_
_entity_poly.entity_id
_entity_poly.type
_entity_poly.pdbx_seq_one_letter_code
_entity_poly.pdbx_strand_id
1 'polypeptide(L)'
;MRIKTTNSEARELVKARVPFKASNTDGEYVGNTYVVYSYLWYPIFVYKDGQWFENKDKYSPTTSRQTSQLRPLGEDIIKVNTQELRDLI
;
A
#
# COMPACT_ATOMS: atom_id res chain seq x y z
N MET A 1 -5.34 10.12 -12.75
CA MET A 1 -5.41 11.17 -11.71
C MET A 1 -5.61 10.53 -10.36
N ARG A 2 -4.89 10.98 -9.34
CA ARG A 2 -5.01 10.43 -7.97
C ARG A 2 -5.97 11.28 -7.15
N ILE A 3 -6.77 10.61 -6.31
CA ILE A 3 -7.71 11.28 -5.40
C ILE A 3 -6.92 11.75 -4.17
N LYS A 4 -7.08 13.02 -3.79
CA LYS A 4 -6.50 13.54 -2.56
C LYS A 4 -7.35 13.09 -1.37
N THR A 5 -6.71 12.57 -0.32
CA THR A 5 -7.41 12.05 0.84
C THR A 5 -6.50 12.12 2.07
N THR A 6 -7.00 11.66 3.20
CA THR A 6 -6.19 11.48 4.42
C THR A 6 -5.83 10.02 4.58
N ASN A 7 -4.79 9.73 5.40
CA ASN A 7 -4.41 8.35 5.66
C ASN A 7 -5.56 7.54 6.26
N SER A 8 -6.36 8.16 7.14
CA SER A 8 -7.47 7.45 7.79
C SER A 8 -8.61 7.14 6.82
N GLU A 9 -8.76 7.91 5.75
CA GLU A 9 -9.81 7.69 4.75
C GLU A 9 -9.33 6.84 3.58
N ALA A 10 -8.03 6.67 3.43
CA ALA A 10 -7.46 5.99 2.26
C ALA A 10 -7.70 4.49 2.23
N ARG A 11 -8.05 3.86 3.37
CA ARG A 11 -8.27 2.41 3.42
C ARG A 11 -9.27 1.93 2.37
N GLU A 12 -10.37 2.64 2.21
CA GLU A 12 -11.39 2.25 1.23
C GLU A 12 -10.86 2.36 -0.20
N LEU A 13 -10.02 3.37 -0.45
CA LEU A 13 -9.41 3.54 -1.77
C LEU A 13 -8.38 2.43 -2.03
N VAL A 14 -7.61 2.03 -1.02
CA VAL A 14 -6.68 0.91 -1.12
C VAL A 14 -7.45 -0.37 -1.45
N LYS A 15 -8.51 -0.64 -0.70
CA LYS A 15 -9.32 -1.85 -0.90
C LYS A 15 -9.90 -1.89 -2.31
N ALA A 16 -10.33 -0.74 -2.83
CA ALA A 16 -10.88 -0.63 -4.18
C ALA A 16 -9.79 -0.49 -5.24
N ARG A 17 -8.53 -0.44 -4.86
CA ARG A 17 -7.37 -0.28 -5.74
C ARG A 17 -7.47 0.98 -6.59
N VAL A 18 -7.86 2.07 -5.95
CA VAL A 18 -7.99 3.38 -6.58
C VAL A 18 -6.72 4.20 -6.30
N PRO A 19 -6.12 4.83 -7.31
CA PRO A 19 -4.98 5.72 -7.07
C PRO A 19 -5.35 6.88 -6.16
N PHE A 20 -4.48 7.17 -5.18
CA PHE A 20 -4.75 8.25 -4.22
C PHE A 20 -3.45 8.91 -3.76
N LYS A 21 -3.59 10.08 -3.16
CA LYS A 21 -2.48 10.78 -2.50
C LYS A 21 -2.98 11.30 -1.16
N ALA A 22 -2.32 10.87 -0.09
CA ALA A 22 -2.57 11.35 1.27
C ALA A 22 -1.37 12.15 1.77
N SER A 23 -1.32 12.49 3.07
CA SER A 23 -0.28 13.36 3.60
C SER A 23 1.12 12.78 3.43
N ASN A 24 1.31 11.51 3.74
CA ASN A 24 2.61 10.84 3.61
C ASN A 24 2.51 9.41 3.07
N THR A 25 1.40 9.10 2.40
CA THR A 25 1.21 7.83 1.70
C THR A 25 0.58 8.11 0.34
N ASP A 26 0.76 7.20 -0.59
CA ASP A 26 0.09 7.28 -1.88
C ASP A 26 -0.11 5.89 -2.46
N GLY A 27 -1.08 5.77 -3.35
CA GLY A 27 -1.35 4.54 -4.07
C GLY A 27 -1.37 4.83 -5.55
N GLU A 28 -0.73 3.97 -6.33
CA GLU A 28 -0.68 4.14 -7.78
C GLU A 28 -0.45 2.82 -8.48
N TYR A 29 -0.68 2.81 -9.79
CA TYR A 29 -0.37 1.67 -10.63
C TYR A 29 1.01 1.84 -11.25
N VAL A 30 1.81 0.78 -11.20
CA VAL A 30 3.05 0.66 -11.94
C VAL A 30 2.80 -0.48 -12.93
N GLY A 31 2.51 -0.11 -14.18
CA GLY A 31 1.99 -1.08 -15.13
C GLY A 31 0.63 -1.59 -14.67
N ASN A 32 0.49 -2.90 -14.50
CA ASN A 32 -0.74 -3.53 -14.02
C ASN A 32 -0.73 -3.83 -12.52
N THR A 33 0.30 -3.37 -11.81
CA THR A 33 0.49 -3.65 -10.39
C THR A 33 0.08 -2.43 -9.57
N TYR A 34 -0.82 -2.61 -8.59
CA TYR A 34 -1.21 -1.52 -7.69
C TYR A 34 -0.28 -1.52 -6.49
N VAL A 35 0.31 -0.37 -6.18
CA VAL A 35 1.30 -0.23 -5.12
C VAL A 35 0.93 0.90 -4.17
N VAL A 36 1.03 0.66 -2.87
CA VAL A 36 0.84 1.67 -1.84
C VAL A 36 2.20 1.95 -1.21
N TYR A 37 2.60 3.23 -1.24
CA TYR A 37 3.90 3.69 -0.73
C TYR A 37 3.75 4.52 0.53
N SER A 38 4.77 4.42 1.40
CA SER A 38 5.00 5.34 2.50
C SER A 38 6.09 6.31 2.05
N TYR A 39 5.87 7.62 2.26
CA TYR A 39 6.83 8.67 1.89
C TYR A 39 7.24 8.63 0.41
N LEU A 40 6.33 8.17 -0.46
CA LEU A 40 6.50 8.13 -1.92
C LEU A 40 7.53 7.11 -2.42
N TRP A 41 8.23 6.38 -1.56
CA TRP A 41 9.28 5.48 -2.01
C TRP A 41 9.30 4.10 -1.34
N TYR A 42 8.75 3.97 -0.13
CA TYR A 42 8.82 2.72 0.64
C TYR A 42 7.52 1.93 0.44
N PRO A 43 7.55 0.81 -0.31
CA PRO A 43 6.31 0.07 -0.58
C PRO A 43 5.81 -0.65 0.67
N ILE A 44 4.50 -0.52 0.95
CA ILE A 44 3.88 -1.20 2.09
C ILE A 44 2.85 -2.22 1.65
N PHE A 45 2.15 -2.01 0.54
CA PHE A 45 1.22 -2.98 -0.04
C PHE A 45 1.40 -3.06 -1.54
N VAL A 46 1.21 -4.28 -2.08
CA VAL A 46 1.18 -4.52 -3.52
C VAL A 46 0.00 -5.44 -3.82
N TYR A 47 -0.76 -5.10 -4.86
CA TYR A 47 -1.79 -5.99 -5.39
C TYR A 47 -1.39 -6.38 -6.81
N LYS A 48 -1.16 -7.66 -7.02
CA LYS A 48 -0.70 -8.19 -8.29
C LYS A 48 -1.33 -9.54 -8.57
N ASP A 49 -1.83 -9.72 -9.78
CA ASP A 49 -2.42 -11.00 -10.22
C ASP A 49 -3.47 -11.55 -9.25
N GLY A 50 -4.32 -10.64 -8.73
CA GLY A 50 -5.41 -11.02 -7.84
C GLY A 50 -5.00 -11.28 -6.40
N GLN A 51 -3.76 -11.00 -6.02
CA GLN A 51 -3.26 -11.29 -4.69
C GLN A 51 -2.69 -10.04 -4.01
N TRP A 52 -3.07 -9.83 -2.74
CA TRP A 52 -2.50 -8.77 -1.90
C TRP A 52 -1.22 -9.26 -1.22
N PHE A 53 -0.24 -8.37 -1.15
CA PHE A 53 1.02 -8.58 -0.42
C PHE A 53 1.24 -7.41 0.50
N GLU A 54 1.73 -7.69 1.71
CA GLU A 54 2.03 -6.67 2.72
C GLU A 54 3.50 -6.75 3.09
N ASN A 55 4.16 -5.59 3.23
CA ASN A 55 5.53 -5.52 3.69
C ASN A 55 5.55 -5.81 5.20
N LYS A 56 6.23 -6.89 5.60
CA LYS A 56 6.37 -7.26 7.01
C LYS A 56 7.50 -6.49 7.69
N ASP A 57 8.39 -5.86 6.92
CA ASP A 57 9.46 -5.03 7.48
C ASP A 57 8.88 -3.72 7.96
N LYS A 58 9.39 -3.20 9.08
CA LYS A 58 8.92 -1.95 9.66
C LYS A 58 10.01 -0.90 9.53
N TYR A 59 9.80 0.04 8.62
CA TYR A 59 10.75 1.13 8.40
C TYR A 59 10.83 2.06 9.61
N SER A 60 9.68 2.36 10.22
CA SER A 60 9.59 3.27 11.37
C SER A 60 8.25 3.05 12.08
N PRO A 61 8.07 3.60 13.31
CA PRO A 61 6.76 3.55 13.96
C PRO A 61 5.65 4.20 13.12
N THR A 62 5.97 5.26 12.39
CA THR A 62 5.00 5.90 11.48
C THR A 62 4.59 4.95 10.37
N THR A 63 5.52 4.22 9.77
CA THR A 63 5.22 3.24 8.73
C THR A 63 4.35 2.11 9.28
N SER A 64 4.60 1.66 10.51
CA SER A 64 3.76 0.64 11.15
C SER A 64 2.33 1.13 11.31
N ARG A 65 2.15 2.39 11.73
CA ARG A 65 0.82 2.99 11.87
C ARG A 65 0.12 3.10 10.51
N GLN A 66 0.83 3.55 9.49
CA GLN A 66 0.30 3.65 8.14
C GLN A 66 -0.16 2.29 7.62
N THR A 67 0.64 1.25 7.84
CA THR A 67 0.30 -0.11 7.43
C THR A 67 -1.02 -0.54 8.06
N SER A 68 -1.18 -0.30 9.36
CA SER A 68 -2.43 -0.64 10.05
C SER A 68 -3.62 0.18 9.54
N GLN A 69 -3.41 1.46 9.26
CA GLN A 69 -4.48 2.36 8.78
C GLN A 69 -4.94 2.01 7.37
N LEU A 70 -4.02 1.57 6.52
CA LEU A 70 -4.30 1.37 5.10
C LEU A 70 -4.59 -0.09 4.73
N ARG A 71 -4.44 -1.03 5.66
CA ARG A 71 -4.62 -2.45 5.38
C ARG A 71 -6.05 -2.71 4.86
N PRO A 72 -6.20 -3.33 3.69
CA PRO A 72 -7.53 -3.67 3.18
C PRO A 72 -8.15 -4.77 4.04
N LEU A 73 -9.26 -4.47 4.69
CA LEU A 73 -9.93 -5.40 5.60
C LEU A 73 -10.69 -6.46 4.82
N GLY A 74 -10.67 -7.69 5.33
CA GLY A 74 -11.38 -8.79 4.71
C GLY A 74 -10.69 -9.46 3.55
N GLU A 75 -9.45 -9.06 3.24
CA GLU A 75 -8.69 -9.62 2.13
C GLU A 75 -7.63 -10.60 2.62
N ASP A 76 -7.32 -11.60 1.79
CA ASP A 76 -6.18 -12.47 2.04
C ASP A 76 -4.90 -11.71 1.69
N ILE A 77 -3.99 -11.62 2.64
CA ILE A 77 -2.76 -10.84 2.45
C ILE A 77 -1.57 -11.72 2.80
N ILE A 78 -0.64 -11.84 1.86
CA ILE A 78 0.62 -12.57 2.07
C ILE A 78 1.66 -11.56 2.56
N LYS A 79 2.31 -11.85 3.69
CA LYS A 79 3.34 -10.98 4.24
C LYS A 79 4.70 -11.37 3.68
N VAL A 80 5.43 -10.38 3.16
CA VAL A 80 6.74 -10.57 2.55
C VAL A 80 7.69 -9.47 3.02
N ASN A 81 8.99 -9.62 2.78
CA ASN A 81 9.94 -8.57 3.14
C ASN A 81 10.00 -7.49 2.04
N THR A 82 10.72 -6.39 2.31
CA THR A 82 10.81 -5.27 1.38
C THR A 82 11.35 -5.67 0.01
N GLN A 83 12.38 -6.48 -0.02
CA GLN A 83 12.98 -6.91 -1.30
C GLN A 83 12.01 -7.74 -2.12
N GLU A 84 11.33 -8.68 -1.47
CA GLU A 84 10.34 -9.52 -2.13
C GLU A 84 9.20 -8.66 -2.69
N LEU A 85 8.78 -7.66 -1.92
CA LEU A 85 7.71 -6.77 -2.35
C LEU A 85 8.14 -5.92 -3.56
N ARG A 86 9.37 -5.40 -3.55
CA ARG A 86 9.90 -4.64 -4.69
C ARG A 86 10.03 -5.49 -5.95
N ASP A 87 10.34 -6.77 -5.79
CA ASP A 87 10.47 -7.69 -6.91
C ASP A 87 9.13 -7.94 -7.61
N LEU A 88 8.01 -7.67 -6.94
CA LEU A 88 6.68 -7.78 -7.53
C LEU A 88 6.31 -6.56 -8.40
N ILE A 89 6.96 -5.44 -8.17
CA ILE A 89 6.67 -4.20 -8.88
C ILE A 89 7.44 -4.11 -10.24
#